data_240a2f2858f4e5790f7ee0a3fcb9cfbc
#
_entry.id   240a2f2858f4e5790f7ee0a3fcb9cfbc
#
_cell.length_a   1.000
_cell.length_b   1.000
_cell.length_c   1.000
_cell.angle_alpha   90.00
_cell.angle_beta   90.00
_cell.angle_gamma   90.00
#
_symmetry.space_group_name_H-M   'P 1'
#
loop_
_entity.id
_entity.type
_entity.pdbx_description
1 polymer ?
#
loop_
_entity_poly.entity_id
_entity_poly.type
_entity_poly.pdbx_seq_one_letter_code
_entity_poly.pdbx_strand_id
1 'polypeptide(L)'
;DTSDALGFGFRCGFLGMLHMEIIQERLEREYDLDLITTAPTVIYEIKKRGGEVVQIDNPSKLPDPGTIEEFREPIARCNILVPQDYLGNVMTLCIERRGVQVDMKFMANQVQLTFDIPMGEVVMDFFDRLKSVSRGFASLDYSFDRFEKDRLVKVDVLINGEKVDALAMICHADQARYRGNQLVEKMKELIPRQMFDVAIQAAIGSQIIARSTVKAMRKDVLAKCYGGDVSRKKKLLSKQKEGKKRMKQVRS
;
A
#
# COMPACT_ATOMS: atom_id res chain seq x y z
N ASP A 1 -4.26 -2.33 -19.18
CA ASP A 1 -3.54 -1.19 -18.58
C ASP A 1 -2.04 -1.31 -18.82
N THR A 2 -1.36 -0.19 -18.90
CA THR A 2 0.11 -0.09 -18.98
C THR A 2 0.63 0.58 -17.73
N SER A 3 1.72 0.05 -17.18
CA SER A 3 2.47 0.60 -16.07
C SER A 3 3.88 0.95 -16.55
N ASP A 4 4.41 2.09 -16.13
CA ASP A 4 5.79 2.48 -16.48
C ASP A 4 6.81 1.52 -15.84
N ALA A 5 6.48 0.95 -14.68
CA ALA A 5 7.35 0.04 -13.95
C ALA A 5 7.20 -1.43 -14.38
N LEU A 6 5.97 -1.88 -14.71
CA LEU A 6 5.66 -3.30 -14.98
C LEU A 6 5.37 -3.61 -16.44
N GLY A 7 5.20 -2.59 -17.29
CA GLY A 7 4.82 -2.75 -18.69
C GLY A 7 3.33 -3.03 -18.89
N PHE A 8 3.01 -3.82 -19.90
CA PHE A 8 1.62 -4.16 -20.25
C PHE A 8 1.06 -5.21 -19.28
N GLY A 9 -0.17 -4.99 -18.84
CA GLY A 9 -0.89 -5.92 -17.96
C GLY A 9 -2.39 -5.81 -18.08
N PHE A 10 -3.10 -6.58 -17.27
CA PHE A 10 -4.55 -6.62 -17.23
C PHE A 10 -5.06 -6.13 -15.88
N ARG A 11 -6.14 -5.38 -15.90
CA ARG A 11 -6.93 -5.08 -14.71
C ARG A 11 -8.08 -6.06 -14.64
N CYS A 12 -8.15 -6.83 -13.56
CA CYS A 12 -9.14 -7.85 -13.35
C CYS A 12 -9.98 -7.53 -12.12
N GLY A 13 -11.26 -7.88 -12.15
CA GLY A 13 -12.13 -7.85 -10.97
C GLY A 13 -12.27 -9.25 -10.38
N PHE A 14 -12.18 -9.34 -9.06
CA PHE A 14 -12.30 -10.59 -8.32
C PHE A 14 -13.37 -10.48 -7.23
N LEU A 15 -13.95 -11.61 -6.83
CA LEU A 15 -14.94 -11.69 -5.75
C LEU A 15 -14.34 -11.57 -4.35
N GLY A 16 -13.01 -11.54 -4.26
CA GLY A 16 -12.23 -11.41 -3.04
C GLY A 16 -10.81 -11.92 -3.23
N MET A 17 -9.96 -11.78 -2.20
CA MET A 17 -8.54 -12.15 -2.26
C MET A 17 -8.33 -13.63 -2.56
N LEU A 18 -9.09 -14.50 -1.90
CA LEU A 18 -9.01 -15.96 -2.14
C LEU A 18 -9.33 -16.33 -3.60
N HIS A 19 -10.33 -15.67 -4.21
CA HIS A 19 -10.64 -15.89 -5.62
C HIS A 19 -9.49 -15.46 -6.53
N MET A 20 -8.84 -14.32 -6.21
CA MET A 20 -7.65 -13.87 -6.93
C MET A 20 -6.50 -14.88 -6.83
N GLU A 21 -6.20 -15.36 -5.62
CA GLU A 21 -5.12 -16.35 -5.39
C GLU A 21 -5.36 -17.65 -6.16
N ILE A 22 -6.60 -18.18 -6.15
CA ILE A 22 -6.95 -19.38 -6.90
C ILE A 22 -6.76 -19.18 -8.41
N ILE A 23 -7.20 -18.05 -8.96
CA ILE A 23 -7.04 -17.75 -10.38
C ILE A 23 -5.57 -17.58 -10.74
N GLN A 24 -4.80 -16.86 -9.91
CA GLN A 24 -3.37 -16.70 -10.11
C GLN A 24 -2.66 -18.07 -10.12
N GLU A 25 -2.88 -18.90 -9.11
CA GLU A 25 -2.27 -20.23 -9.01
C GLU A 25 -2.62 -21.12 -10.21
N ARG A 26 -3.86 -21.06 -10.69
CA ARG A 26 -4.26 -21.79 -11.89
C ARG A 26 -3.55 -21.32 -13.15
N LEU A 27 -3.44 -20.01 -13.34
CA LEU A 27 -2.75 -19.42 -14.50
C LEU A 27 -1.24 -19.80 -14.49
N GLU A 28 -0.61 -19.74 -13.33
CA GLU A 28 0.79 -20.13 -13.17
C GLU A 28 0.99 -21.63 -13.43
N ARG A 29 0.14 -22.49 -12.88
CA ARG A 29 0.27 -23.96 -13.03
C ARG A 29 -0.15 -24.50 -14.40
N GLU A 30 -1.28 -23.99 -14.94
CA GLU A 30 -1.87 -24.56 -16.17
C GLU A 30 -1.22 -23.97 -17.44
N TYR A 31 -0.71 -22.73 -17.36
CA TYR A 31 -0.18 -21.99 -18.51
C TYR A 31 1.30 -21.62 -18.37
N ASP A 32 1.95 -22.01 -17.28
CA ASP A 32 3.38 -21.71 -16.99
C ASP A 32 3.70 -20.21 -17.10
N LEU A 33 2.82 -19.37 -16.55
CA LEU A 33 2.95 -17.93 -16.54
C LEU A 33 3.63 -17.46 -15.26
N ASP A 34 4.56 -16.52 -15.40
CA ASP A 34 5.14 -15.79 -14.26
C ASP A 34 4.37 -14.46 -14.08
N LEU A 35 3.48 -14.42 -13.10
CA LEU A 35 2.55 -13.32 -12.90
C LEU A 35 3.00 -12.39 -11.78
N ILE A 36 2.98 -11.09 -12.06
CA ILE A 36 3.16 -10.04 -11.05
C ILE A 36 1.80 -9.44 -10.73
N THR A 37 1.30 -9.68 -9.51
CA THR A 37 0.05 -9.11 -9.02
C THR A 37 0.32 -7.87 -8.19
N THR A 38 -0.49 -6.83 -8.38
CA THR A 38 -0.45 -5.60 -7.58
C THR A 38 -1.53 -5.61 -6.50
N ALA A 39 -1.39 -4.76 -5.49
CA ALA A 39 -2.39 -4.64 -4.43
C ALA A 39 -3.77 -4.28 -5.00
N PRO A 40 -4.87 -4.85 -4.44
CA PRO A 40 -6.22 -4.53 -4.87
C PRO A 40 -6.53 -3.05 -4.62
N THR A 41 -7.29 -2.46 -5.51
CA THR A 41 -7.77 -1.09 -5.41
C THR A 41 -9.29 -1.04 -5.52
N VAL A 42 -9.87 0.02 -5.01
CA VAL A 42 -11.29 0.33 -5.18
C VAL A 42 -11.45 1.47 -6.20
N ILE A 43 -12.66 1.64 -6.72
CA ILE A 43 -12.98 2.76 -7.60
C ILE A 43 -13.28 3.98 -6.75
N TYR A 44 -12.59 5.08 -7.00
CA TYR A 44 -12.84 6.37 -6.37
C TYR A 44 -13.59 7.30 -7.31
N GLU A 45 -14.37 8.22 -6.78
CA GLU A 45 -14.97 9.32 -7.53
C GLU A 45 -14.25 10.63 -7.23
N ILE A 46 -13.90 11.34 -8.29
CA ILE A 46 -13.30 12.68 -8.21
C ILE A 46 -14.26 13.67 -8.82
N LYS A 47 -14.70 14.65 -8.03
CA LYS A 47 -15.42 15.80 -8.54
C LYS A 47 -14.42 16.91 -8.84
N LYS A 48 -14.34 17.30 -10.10
CA LYS A 48 -13.50 18.41 -10.55
C LYS A 48 -14.19 19.75 -10.31
N ARG A 49 -13.43 20.82 -10.20
CA ARG A 49 -13.94 22.20 -10.00
C ARG A 49 -14.92 22.67 -11.09
N GLY A 50 -14.94 22.03 -12.25
CA GLY A 50 -15.92 22.25 -13.31
C GLY A 50 -17.24 21.48 -13.15
N GLY A 51 -17.45 20.76 -12.04
CA GLY A 51 -18.65 19.96 -11.77
C GLY A 51 -18.61 18.56 -12.41
N GLU A 52 -17.63 18.25 -13.25
CA GLU A 52 -17.44 16.94 -13.83
C GLU A 52 -17.06 15.91 -12.76
N VAL A 53 -17.72 14.74 -12.77
CA VAL A 53 -17.40 13.61 -11.89
C VAL A 53 -16.73 12.53 -12.71
N VAL A 54 -15.52 12.14 -12.31
CA VAL A 54 -14.70 11.11 -12.98
C VAL A 54 -14.44 9.98 -12.01
N GLN A 55 -14.62 8.74 -12.47
CA GLN A 55 -14.26 7.55 -11.71
C GLN A 55 -12.81 7.15 -12.01
N ILE A 56 -12.08 6.84 -10.96
CA ILE A 56 -10.67 6.46 -11.02
C ILE A 56 -10.49 5.09 -10.36
N ASP A 57 -9.97 4.18 -11.14
CA ASP A 57 -9.65 2.81 -10.75
C ASP A 57 -8.14 2.61 -10.48
N ASN A 58 -7.30 3.55 -10.89
CA ASN A 58 -5.85 3.49 -10.76
C ASN A 58 -5.32 4.81 -10.19
N PRO A 59 -4.55 4.78 -9.08
CA PRO A 59 -3.95 5.99 -8.52
C PRO A 59 -3.11 6.82 -9.50
N SER A 60 -2.52 6.17 -10.52
CA SER A 60 -1.73 6.87 -11.55
C SER A 60 -2.57 7.76 -12.45
N LYS A 61 -3.86 7.45 -12.61
CA LYS A 61 -4.81 8.23 -13.43
C LYS A 61 -5.43 9.41 -12.68
N LEU A 62 -4.99 9.70 -11.45
CA LEU A 62 -5.52 10.80 -10.66
C LEU A 62 -5.27 12.13 -11.39
N PRO A 63 -6.31 12.99 -11.59
CA PRO A 63 -6.15 14.32 -12.14
C PRO A 63 -5.22 15.19 -11.30
N ASP A 64 -4.75 16.29 -11.87
CA ASP A 64 -3.95 17.28 -11.15
C ASP A 64 -4.69 17.70 -9.86
N PRO A 65 -4.04 17.61 -8.68
CA PRO A 65 -4.63 17.99 -7.41
C PRO A 65 -5.26 19.40 -7.40
N GLY A 66 -4.73 20.32 -8.20
CA GLY A 66 -5.29 21.67 -8.37
C GLY A 66 -6.68 21.71 -9.00
N THR A 67 -7.08 20.68 -9.74
CA THR A 67 -8.39 20.59 -10.40
C THR A 67 -9.44 19.85 -9.58
N ILE A 68 -9.04 19.18 -8.52
CA ILE A 68 -9.94 18.40 -7.66
C ILE A 68 -10.69 19.33 -6.70
N GLU A 69 -12.01 19.21 -6.70
CA GLU A 69 -12.90 19.86 -5.72
C GLU A 69 -13.21 18.92 -4.56
N GLU A 70 -13.59 17.68 -4.89
CA GLU A 70 -13.92 16.67 -3.89
C GLU A 70 -13.33 15.32 -4.28
N PHE A 71 -12.81 14.63 -3.27
CA PHE A 71 -12.40 13.24 -3.36
C PHE A 71 -13.44 12.39 -2.63
N ARG A 72 -14.01 11.38 -3.30
CA ARG A 72 -15.03 10.50 -2.75
C ARG A 72 -14.58 9.05 -2.80
N GLU A 73 -14.77 8.35 -1.69
CA GLU A 73 -14.48 6.93 -1.60
C GLU A 73 -15.77 6.10 -1.53
N PRO A 74 -15.73 4.86 -2.04
CA PRO A 74 -16.85 3.95 -1.91
C PRO A 74 -16.99 3.46 -0.48
N ILE A 75 -18.21 3.51 0.04
CA ILE A 75 -18.57 2.99 1.37
C ILE A 75 -19.25 1.64 1.20
N ALA A 76 -18.79 0.67 1.96
CA ALA A 76 -19.41 -0.63 2.07
C ALA A 76 -20.31 -0.68 3.31
N ARG A 77 -21.54 -1.15 3.14
CA ARG A 77 -22.39 -1.55 4.25
C ARG A 77 -22.02 -2.97 4.65
N CYS A 78 -21.45 -3.10 5.84
CA CYS A 78 -20.96 -4.35 6.41
C CYS A 78 -21.94 -4.86 7.45
N ASN A 79 -22.45 -6.08 7.27
CA ASN A 79 -23.25 -6.80 8.25
C ASN A 79 -22.37 -7.88 8.86
N ILE A 80 -22.11 -7.78 10.16
CA ILE A 80 -21.22 -8.67 10.91
C ILE A 80 -22.05 -9.40 11.94
N LEU A 81 -22.03 -10.72 11.91
CA LEU A 81 -22.64 -11.56 12.94
C LEU A 81 -21.54 -12.12 13.84
N VAL A 82 -21.62 -11.88 15.14
CA VAL A 82 -20.56 -12.21 16.11
C VAL A 82 -21.15 -12.65 17.45
N PRO A 83 -20.57 -13.66 18.15
CA PRO A 83 -20.92 -13.97 19.54
C PRO A 83 -20.63 -12.79 20.47
N GLN A 84 -21.44 -12.64 21.53
CA GLN A 84 -21.34 -11.53 22.49
C GLN A 84 -19.95 -11.42 23.12
N ASP A 85 -19.24 -12.52 23.35
CA ASP A 85 -17.89 -12.55 23.94
C ASP A 85 -16.84 -11.80 23.12
N TYR A 86 -17.03 -11.68 21.80
CA TYR A 86 -16.08 -11.02 20.88
C TYR A 86 -16.57 -9.66 20.40
N LEU A 87 -17.74 -9.20 20.87
CA LEU A 87 -18.35 -7.94 20.41
C LEU A 87 -17.40 -6.75 20.53
N GLY A 88 -16.77 -6.57 21.70
CA GLY A 88 -15.86 -5.44 21.94
C GLY A 88 -14.66 -5.43 20.98
N ASN A 89 -14.06 -6.60 20.73
CA ASN A 89 -12.92 -6.70 19.82
C ASN A 89 -13.29 -6.37 18.39
N VAL A 90 -14.46 -6.83 17.92
CA VAL A 90 -14.96 -6.56 16.58
C VAL A 90 -15.35 -5.10 16.40
N MET A 91 -15.99 -4.49 17.41
CA MET A 91 -16.29 -3.05 17.39
C MET A 91 -15.01 -2.21 17.29
N THR A 92 -13.99 -2.53 18.08
CA THR A 92 -12.69 -1.86 18.04
C THR A 92 -12.07 -1.97 16.65
N LEU A 93 -12.07 -3.15 16.05
CA LEU A 93 -11.58 -3.36 14.69
C LEU A 93 -12.32 -2.50 13.67
N CYS A 94 -13.66 -2.45 13.73
CA CYS A 94 -14.46 -1.62 12.81
C CYS A 94 -14.11 -0.12 12.94
N ILE A 95 -13.95 0.38 14.17
CA ILE A 95 -13.60 1.78 14.44
C ILE A 95 -12.18 2.10 13.94
N GLU A 96 -11.20 1.21 14.16
CA GLU A 96 -9.84 1.35 13.62
C GLU A 96 -9.81 1.43 12.08
N ARG A 97 -10.79 0.81 11.42
CA ARG A 97 -10.99 0.84 9.97
C ARG A 97 -11.90 1.98 9.51
N ARG A 98 -12.04 3.03 10.30
CA ARG A 98 -12.87 4.20 10.00
C ARG A 98 -14.36 3.88 9.85
N GLY A 99 -14.80 2.75 10.42
CA GLY A 99 -16.18 2.32 10.36
C GLY A 99 -17.09 3.17 11.26
N VAL A 100 -18.27 3.48 10.75
CA VAL A 100 -19.35 4.15 11.46
C VAL A 100 -20.44 3.14 11.76
N GLN A 101 -20.79 2.99 13.04
CA GLN A 101 -21.86 2.08 13.44
C GLN A 101 -23.21 2.64 12.98
N VAL A 102 -23.96 1.81 12.26
CA VAL A 102 -25.31 2.13 11.77
C VAL A 102 -26.36 1.50 12.65
N ASP A 103 -26.20 0.21 12.98
CA ASP A 103 -27.18 -0.54 13.77
C ASP A 103 -26.51 -1.65 14.57
N MET A 104 -27.19 -2.07 15.65
CA MET A 104 -26.76 -3.23 16.47
C MET A 104 -28.01 -3.93 17.00
N LYS A 105 -28.12 -5.25 16.72
CA LYS A 105 -29.22 -6.09 17.15
C LYS A 105 -28.72 -7.29 17.93
N PHE A 106 -29.26 -7.50 19.13
CA PHE A 106 -28.99 -8.68 19.93
C PHE A 106 -29.94 -9.82 19.54
N MET A 107 -29.37 -10.99 19.24
CA MET A 107 -30.09 -12.18 18.80
C MET A 107 -29.63 -13.37 19.66
N ALA A 108 -30.36 -13.68 20.72
CA ALA A 108 -29.98 -14.73 21.67
C ALA A 108 -28.49 -14.66 22.07
N ASN A 109 -27.66 -15.56 21.56
CA ASN A 109 -26.21 -15.62 21.89
C ASN A 109 -25.31 -14.87 20.90
N GLN A 110 -25.89 -14.20 19.90
CA GLN A 110 -25.13 -13.49 18.87
C GLN A 110 -25.58 -12.04 18.79
N VAL A 111 -24.70 -11.21 18.23
CA VAL A 111 -24.99 -9.81 17.93
C VAL A 111 -24.78 -9.58 16.44
N GLN A 112 -25.78 -8.99 15.81
CA GLN A 112 -25.66 -8.47 14.45
C GLN A 112 -25.24 -7.01 14.53
N LEU A 113 -24.09 -6.69 13.97
CA LEU A 113 -23.57 -5.33 13.82
C LEU A 113 -23.71 -4.89 12.37
N THR A 114 -24.17 -3.68 12.16
CA THR A 114 -24.15 -3.02 10.85
C THR A 114 -23.24 -1.82 10.91
N PHE A 115 -22.20 -1.80 10.08
CA PHE A 115 -21.24 -0.73 9.97
C PHE A 115 -21.14 -0.24 8.54
N ASP A 116 -20.99 1.06 8.36
CA ASP A 116 -20.52 1.67 7.12
C ASP A 116 -18.99 1.80 7.21
N ILE A 117 -18.27 1.08 6.37
CA ILE A 117 -16.81 1.06 6.36
C ILE A 117 -16.32 1.43 4.96
N PRO A 118 -15.30 2.31 4.81
CA PRO A 118 -14.70 2.55 3.51
C PRO A 118 -14.27 1.25 2.84
N MET A 119 -14.70 1.03 1.60
CA MET A 119 -14.48 -0.23 0.89
C MET A 119 -12.99 -0.57 0.74
N GLY A 120 -12.12 0.46 0.61
CA GLY A 120 -10.67 0.28 0.59
C GLY A 120 -10.10 -0.33 1.88
N GLU A 121 -10.78 -0.16 3.02
CA GLU A 121 -10.39 -0.80 4.29
C GLU A 121 -10.91 -2.24 4.40
N VAL A 122 -12.00 -2.57 3.69
CA VAL A 122 -12.64 -3.91 3.74
C VAL A 122 -11.92 -4.89 2.82
N VAL A 123 -11.57 -4.48 1.59
CA VAL A 123 -11.04 -5.40 0.56
C VAL A 123 -9.63 -5.91 0.83
N MET A 124 -8.89 -5.30 1.74
CA MET A 124 -7.51 -5.69 2.07
C MET A 124 -7.50 -6.89 3.04
N ASP A 125 -7.26 -6.62 4.29
CA ASP A 125 -7.04 -7.62 5.35
C ASP A 125 -8.16 -7.63 6.42
N PHE A 126 -9.27 -6.93 6.19
CA PHE A 126 -10.33 -6.80 7.18
C PHE A 126 -10.95 -8.15 7.55
N PHE A 127 -11.22 -9.01 6.57
CA PHE A 127 -11.80 -10.32 6.81
C PHE A 127 -10.90 -11.20 7.67
N ASP A 128 -9.61 -11.24 7.36
CA ASP A 128 -8.63 -12.03 8.12
C ASP A 128 -8.48 -11.52 9.55
N ARG A 129 -8.45 -10.19 9.70
CA ARG A 129 -8.46 -9.56 11.02
C ARG A 129 -9.73 -9.85 11.80
N LEU A 130 -10.89 -9.78 11.15
CA LEU A 130 -12.17 -10.10 11.76
C LEU A 130 -12.20 -11.53 12.28
N LYS A 131 -11.72 -12.49 11.46
CA LYS A 131 -11.58 -13.89 11.88
C LYS A 131 -10.61 -14.04 13.05
N SER A 132 -9.49 -13.36 13.01
CA SER A 132 -8.48 -13.40 14.08
C SER A 132 -9.04 -12.88 15.42
N VAL A 133 -9.66 -11.69 15.45
CA VAL A 133 -10.17 -11.08 16.70
C VAL A 133 -11.39 -11.79 17.27
N SER A 134 -12.12 -12.54 16.43
CA SER A 134 -13.29 -13.33 16.81
C SER A 134 -13.00 -14.83 16.97
N ARG A 135 -11.74 -15.26 16.87
CA ARG A 135 -11.34 -16.69 16.85
C ARG A 135 -12.09 -17.51 15.79
N GLY A 136 -12.39 -16.91 14.65
CA GLY A 136 -13.08 -17.56 13.54
C GLY A 136 -14.62 -17.51 13.62
N PHE A 137 -15.21 -17.04 14.70
CA PHE A 137 -16.66 -17.09 14.92
C PHE A 137 -17.44 -15.99 14.20
N ALA A 138 -16.84 -14.84 13.90
CA ALA A 138 -17.56 -13.78 13.18
C ALA A 138 -17.75 -14.12 11.72
N SER A 139 -18.90 -13.75 11.17
CA SER A 139 -19.18 -13.75 9.74
C SER A 139 -19.37 -12.32 9.24
N LEU A 140 -19.01 -12.09 7.98
CA LEU A 140 -19.12 -10.80 7.31
C LEU A 140 -19.84 -10.97 5.99
N ASP A 141 -20.84 -10.14 5.79
CA ASP A 141 -21.44 -9.85 4.49
C ASP A 141 -21.33 -8.36 4.23
N TYR A 142 -20.94 -7.95 3.03
CA TYR A 142 -20.84 -6.54 2.69
C TYR A 142 -21.28 -6.26 1.25
N SER A 143 -21.81 -5.08 1.05
CA SER A 143 -22.24 -4.59 -0.26
C SER A 143 -21.85 -3.12 -0.41
N PHE A 144 -21.65 -2.68 -1.65
CA PHE A 144 -21.51 -1.26 -1.95
C PHE A 144 -22.80 -0.52 -1.54
N ASP A 145 -22.66 0.61 -0.85
CA ASP A 145 -23.79 1.46 -0.45
C ASP A 145 -23.78 2.78 -1.23
N ARG A 146 -22.72 3.58 -1.08
CA ARG A 146 -22.62 4.91 -1.66
C ARG A 146 -21.18 5.39 -1.80
N PHE A 147 -20.99 6.49 -2.54
CA PHE A 147 -19.75 7.27 -2.46
C PHE A 147 -19.89 8.38 -1.43
N GLU A 148 -18.86 8.57 -0.61
CA GLU A 148 -18.82 9.59 0.43
C GLU A 148 -17.53 10.41 0.32
N LYS A 149 -17.65 11.74 0.50
CA LYS A 149 -16.53 12.66 0.50
C LYS A 149 -15.68 12.46 1.74
N ASP A 150 -14.36 12.34 1.53
CA ASP A 150 -13.40 12.30 2.63
C ASP A 150 -12.06 12.94 2.25
N ARG A 151 -11.18 13.12 3.25
CA ARG A 151 -9.83 13.69 3.08
C ARG A 151 -8.85 12.64 2.60
N LEU A 152 -8.93 12.31 1.33
CA LEU A 152 -8.07 11.32 0.70
C LEU A 152 -6.86 11.99 0.03
N VAL A 153 -5.74 11.29 0.06
CA VAL A 153 -4.50 11.72 -0.59
C VAL A 153 -3.88 10.57 -1.36
N LYS A 154 -3.21 10.92 -2.46
CA LYS A 154 -2.36 9.99 -3.19
C LYS A 154 -0.97 9.99 -2.55
N VAL A 155 -0.48 8.81 -2.22
CA VAL A 155 0.89 8.59 -1.77
C VAL A 155 1.67 7.95 -2.91
N ASP A 156 2.64 8.67 -3.45
CA ASP A 156 3.59 8.17 -4.43
C ASP A 156 4.78 7.50 -3.72
N VAL A 157 5.28 6.42 -4.30
CA VAL A 157 6.52 5.76 -3.86
C VAL A 157 7.64 6.10 -4.83
N LEU A 158 8.78 6.53 -4.30
CA LEU A 158 9.95 6.85 -5.09
C LEU A 158 11.12 5.95 -4.70
N ILE A 159 11.78 5.39 -5.70
CA ILE A 159 13.03 4.63 -5.55
C ILE A 159 14.15 5.42 -6.24
N ASN A 160 15.15 5.82 -5.48
CA ASN A 160 16.24 6.70 -5.95
C ASN A 160 15.80 8.03 -6.56
N GLY A 161 14.59 8.50 -6.23
CA GLY A 161 14.01 9.74 -6.74
C GLY A 161 13.05 9.54 -7.91
N GLU A 162 12.96 8.34 -8.48
CA GLU A 162 12.03 8.00 -9.56
C GLU A 162 10.74 7.42 -8.99
N LYS A 163 9.59 7.86 -9.50
CA LYS A 163 8.29 7.37 -9.08
C LYS A 163 8.03 5.98 -9.64
N VAL A 164 7.47 5.11 -8.81
CA VAL A 164 7.01 3.78 -9.19
C VAL A 164 5.48 3.78 -9.14
N ASP A 165 4.86 3.85 -10.30
CA ASP A 165 3.41 3.97 -10.47
C ASP A 165 2.63 2.79 -9.88
N ALA A 166 3.16 1.57 -10.01
CA ALA A 166 2.57 0.35 -9.49
C ALA A 166 2.47 0.30 -7.95
N LEU A 167 3.25 1.12 -7.23
CA LEU A 167 3.25 1.21 -5.77
C LEU A 167 2.48 2.43 -5.24
N ALA A 168 1.95 3.27 -6.13
CA ALA A 168 1.14 4.41 -5.72
C ALA A 168 -0.16 3.93 -5.05
N MET A 169 -0.54 4.59 -3.95
CA MET A 169 -1.77 4.25 -3.22
C MET A 169 -2.59 5.51 -2.91
N ILE A 170 -3.90 5.32 -2.75
CA ILE A 170 -4.81 6.34 -2.23
C ILE A 170 -5.22 5.91 -0.82
N CYS A 171 -5.12 6.82 0.13
CA CYS A 171 -5.50 6.56 1.52
C CYS A 171 -5.96 7.86 2.21
N HIS A 172 -6.58 7.71 3.38
CA HIS A 172 -6.96 8.85 4.20
C HIS A 172 -5.73 9.64 4.66
N ALA A 173 -5.81 10.97 4.65
CA ALA A 173 -4.69 11.86 4.95
C ALA A 173 -4.04 11.59 6.31
N ASP A 174 -4.85 11.31 7.34
CA ASP A 174 -4.36 11.05 8.70
C ASP A 174 -3.57 9.73 8.80
N GLN A 175 -3.85 8.76 7.93
CA GLN A 175 -3.15 7.48 7.88
C GLN A 175 -1.97 7.46 6.92
N ALA A 176 -1.86 8.45 6.04
CA ALA A 176 -0.89 8.45 4.94
C ALA A 176 0.55 8.30 5.42
N ARG A 177 0.93 9.01 6.50
CA ARG A 177 2.28 8.92 7.08
C ARG A 177 2.57 7.54 7.66
N TYR A 178 1.61 6.97 8.38
CA TYR A 178 1.75 5.65 8.98
C TYR A 178 1.89 4.56 7.90
N ARG A 179 0.99 4.56 6.91
CA ARG A 179 1.04 3.61 5.78
C ARG A 179 2.31 3.80 4.94
N GLY A 180 2.71 5.06 4.68
CA GLY A 180 3.95 5.36 4.00
C GLY A 180 5.19 4.82 4.72
N ASN A 181 5.28 4.98 6.05
CA ASN A 181 6.37 4.42 6.86
C ASN A 181 6.39 2.89 6.79
N GLN A 182 5.24 2.24 6.98
CA GLN A 182 5.15 0.77 6.90
C GLN A 182 5.63 0.25 5.54
N LEU A 183 5.20 0.90 4.46
CA LEU A 183 5.58 0.50 3.11
C LEU A 183 7.08 0.65 2.86
N VAL A 184 7.68 1.81 3.19
CA VAL A 184 9.13 2.02 2.95
C VAL A 184 10.00 1.12 3.81
N GLU A 185 9.60 0.79 5.06
CA GLU A 185 10.33 -0.16 5.89
C GLU A 185 10.20 -1.59 5.35
N LYS A 186 9.01 -1.99 4.91
CA LYS A 186 8.82 -3.32 4.30
C LYS A 186 9.61 -3.47 3.01
N MET A 187 9.63 -2.44 2.16
CA MET A 187 10.45 -2.42 0.95
C MET A 187 11.94 -2.52 1.26
N LYS A 188 12.41 -1.84 2.31
CA LYS A 188 13.81 -1.93 2.74
C LYS A 188 14.21 -3.35 3.18
N GLU A 189 13.29 -4.10 3.78
CA GLU A 189 13.52 -5.51 4.14
C GLU A 189 13.60 -6.41 2.90
N LEU A 190 12.73 -6.17 1.92
CA LEU A 190 12.59 -7.00 0.72
C LEU A 190 13.65 -6.70 -0.35
N ILE A 191 14.06 -5.43 -0.50
CA ILE A 191 15.04 -5.04 -1.52
C ILE A 191 16.44 -5.50 -1.08
N PRO A 192 17.10 -6.38 -1.86
CA PRO A 192 18.44 -6.83 -1.52
C PRO A 192 19.45 -5.70 -1.62
N ARG A 193 20.48 -5.74 -0.77
CA ARG A 193 21.57 -4.75 -0.81
C ARG A 193 22.27 -4.76 -2.15
N GLN A 194 22.41 -3.58 -2.73
CA GLN A 194 23.15 -3.34 -3.96
C GLN A 194 24.55 -2.78 -3.68
N MET A 195 25.34 -2.55 -4.74
CA MET A 195 26.66 -1.92 -4.63
C MET A 195 26.58 -0.42 -4.34
N PHE A 196 25.37 0.18 -4.37
CA PHE A 196 25.06 1.58 -4.03
C PHE A 196 23.87 1.66 -3.09
N ASP A 197 23.70 2.81 -2.44
CA ASP A 197 22.57 3.02 -1.52
C ASP A 197 21.29 3.23 -2.34
N VAL A 198 20.22 2.49 -1.98
CA VAL A 198 18.89 2.64 -2.58
C VAL A 198 18.03 3.44 -1.61
N ALA A 199 17.65 4.65 -2.02
CA ALA A 199 16.74 5.50 -1.26
C ALA A 199 15.30 5.14 -1.62
N ILE A 200 14.49 4.85 -0.60
CA ILE A 200 13.06 4.56 -0.73
C ILE A 200 12.31 5.68 -0.02
N GLN A 201 11.36 6.30 -0.69
CA GLN A 201 10.61 7.43 -0.15
C GLN A 201 9.13 7.27 -0.46
N ALA A 202 8.28 7.70 0.48
CA ALA A 202 6.86 7.92 0.23
C ALA A 202 6.58 9.42 0.27
N ALA A 203 5.79 9.92 -0.68
CA ALA A 203 5.54 11.34 -0.82
C ALA A 203 4.07 11.63 -1.16
N ILE A 204 3.57 12.77 -0.69
CA ILE A 204 2.29 13.36 -1.11
C ILE A 204 2.64 14.60 -1.94
N GLY A 205 2.39 14.52 -3.26
CA GLY A 205 2.84 15.56 -4.19
C GLY A 205 4.37 15.72 -4.16
N SER A 206 4.86 16.86 -3.70
CA SER A 206 6.29 17.16 -3.52
C SER A 206 6.81 16.88 -2.11
N GLN A 207 5.92 16.67 -1.14
CA GLN A 207 6.30 16.50 0.26
C GLN A 207 6.62 15.05 0.59
N ILE A 208 7.86 14.77 0.99
CA ILE A 208 8.27 13.45 1.48
C ILE A 208 7.72 13.25 2.89
N ILE A 209 6.91 12.21 3.09
CA ILE A 209 6.27 11.85 4.37
C ILE A 209 6.97 10.70 5.09
N ALA A 210 7.67 9.84 4.35
CA ALA A 210 8.44 8.73 4.89
C ALA A 210 9.69 8.47 4.05
N ARG A 211 10.77 8.00 4.70
CA ARG A 211 12.02 7.67 4.01
C ARG A 211 12.73 6.53 4.69
N SER A 212 13.24 5.60 3.90
CA SER A 212 14.18 4.57 4.34
C SER A 212 15.30 4.40 3.31
N THR A 213 16.39 3.73 3.69
CA THR A 213 17.53 3.54 2.79
C THR A 213 18.09 2.13 2.96
N VAL A 214 18.16 1.38 1.86
CA VAL A 214 18.92 0.14 1.79
C VAL A 214 20.38 0.49 1.59
N LYS A 215 21.20 0.26 2.62
CA LYS A 215 22.63 0.60 2.57
C LYS A 215 23.38 -0.28 1.58
N ALA A 216 24.29 0.32 0.82
CA ALA A 216 25.17 -0.39 -0.10
C ALA A 216 25.99 -1.47 0.60
N MET A 217 26.26 -2.55 -0.14
CA MET A 217 27.31 -3.49 0.26
C MET A 217 28.66 -2.77 0.29
N ARG A 218 29.42 -2.99 1.35
CA ARG A 218 30.77 -2.43 1.50
C ARG A 218 31.78 -3.56 1.36
N LYS A 219 32.68 -3.42 0.39
CA LYS A 219 33.90 -4.22 0.38
C LYS A 219 34.87 -3.60 1.39
N ASP A 220 35.46 -4.41 2.25
CA ASP A 220 36.51 -3.94 3.15
C ASP A 220 37.79 -3.65 2.35
N VAL A 221 37.89 -2.40 1.87
CA VAL A 221 39.06 -1.94 1.11
C VAL A 221 40.27 -1.61 2.01
N LEU A 222 40.08 -1.64 3.33
CA LEU A 222 41.12 -1.38 4.32
C LEU A 222 41.73 -2.63 4.94
N ALA A 223 41.18 -3.82 4.67
CA ALA A 223 41.59 -5.11 5.25
C ALA A 223 43.10 -5.38 5.07
N LYS A 224 43.70 -4.90 3.97
CA LYS A 224 45.14 -5.06 3.67
C LYS A 224 45.96 -3.83 4.02
N CYS A 225 45.39 -2.82 4.68
CA CYS A 225 46.12 -1.61 5.11
C CYS A 225 46.63 -1.80 6.53
N TYR A 226 47.80 -2.45 6.66
CA TYR A 226 48.54 -2.55 7.91
C TYR A 226 49.24 -1.25 8.19
N GLY A 227 49.13 -0.71 9.42
CA GLY A 227 49.82 0.46 9.90
C GLY A 227 49.04 1.79 9.81
N GLY A 228 49.65 2.85 10.30
CA GLY A 228 49.02 4.14 10.55
C GLY A 228 48.84 5.08 9.35
N ASP A 229 48.99 4.61 8.09
CA ASP A 229 48.87 5.50 6.91
C ASP A 229 47.42 5.96 6.70
N VAL A 230 47.09 7.07 7.37
CA VAL A 230 45.79 7.72 7.31
C VAL A 230 45.47 8.25 5.90
N SER A 231 46.50 8.72 5.19
CA SER A 231 46.35 9.31 3.85
C SER A 231 45.94 8.26 2.83
N ARG A 232 46.56 7.08 2.85
CA ARG A 232 46.22 5.96 2.01
C ARG A 232 44.79 5.41 2.30
N LYS A 233 44.44 5.28 3.59
CA LYS A 233 43.10 4.90 4.03
C LYS A 233 42.04 5.85 3.50
N LYS A 234 42.23 7.17 3.64
CA LYS A 234 41.31 8.19 3.11
C LYS A 234 41.17 8.11 1.59
N LYS A 235 42.26 7.92 0.85
CA LYS A 235 42.28 7.82 -0.62
C LYS A 235 41.47 6.58 -1.09
N LEU A 236 41.66 5.43 -0.44
CA LEU A 236 40.91 4.19 -0.78
C LEU A 236 39.42 4.34 -0.51
N LEU A 237 39.02 4.93 0.63
CA LEU A 237 37.62 5.20 0.96
C LEU A 237 36.98 6.18 -0.01
N SER A 238 37.72 7.24 -0.42
CA SER A 238 37.27 8.23 -1.38
C SER A 238 36.99 7.58 -2.76
N LYS A 239 37.94 6.75 -3.25
CA LYS A 239 37.74 5.99 -4.51
C LYS A 239 36.55 5.05 -4.44
N GLN A 240 36.33 4.36 -3.32
CA GLN A 240 35.15 3.51 -3.14
C GLN A 240 33.86 4.33 -3.18
N LYS A 241 33.81 5.50 -2.54
CA LYS A 241 32.67 6.42 -2.55
C LYS A 241 32.36 6.91 -3.98
N GLU A 242 33.39 7.30 -4.70
CA GLU A 242 33.26 7.77 -6.10
C GLU A 242 32.77 6.65 -7.03
N GLY A 243 33.32 5.44 -6.93
CA GLY A 243 32.88 4.27 -7.66
C GLY A 243 31.39 3.94 -7.45
N LYS A 244 30.93 4.03 -6.19
CA LYS A 244 29.51 3.85 -5.86
C LYS A 244 28.63 4.92 -6.49
N LYS A 245 29.08 6.19 -6.51
CA LYS A 245 28.35 7.28 -7.15
C LYS A 245 28.20 7.05 -8.65
N ARG A 246 29.25 6.62 -9.34
CA ARG A 246 29.21 6.28 -10.77
C ARG A 246 28.27 5.09 -11.06
N MET A 247 28.31 4.02 -10.25
CA MET A 247 27.40 2.88 -10.42
C MET A 247 25.94 3.26 -10.27
N LYS A 248 25.64 4.20 -9.36
CA LYS A 248 24.28 4.71 -9.20
C LYS A 248 23.78 5.43 -10.46
N GLN A 249 24.64 6.24 -11.10
CA GLN A 249 24.33 7.00 -12.31
C GLN A 249 24.09 6.13 -13.56
N VAL A 250 24.68 4.95 -13.61
CA VAL A 250 24.57 4.03 -14.76
C VAL A 250 23.34 3.12 -14.66
N ARG A 251 22.76 2.97 -13.46
CA ARG A 251 21.63 2.07 -13.19
C ARG A 251 20.34 2.76 -12.74
N SER A 252 20.32 4.10 -12.75
CA SER A 252 19.09 4.90 -12.55
C SER A 252 18.46 5.23 -13.89
#